data_bdcf442d5fc4581c170a6de560701eea
#
_entry.id   bdcf442d5fc4581c170a6de560701eea
#
_cell.length_a   1.000
_cell.length_b   1.000
_cell.length_c   1.000
_cell.angle_alpha   90.00
_cell.angle_beta   90.00
_cell.angle_gamma   90.00
#
_symmetry.space_group_name_H-M   'P 1'
#
loop_
_entity.id
_entity.type
_entity.pdbx_description
1 polymer ?
#
loop_
_entity_poly.entity_id
_entity_poly.type
_entity_poly.pdbx_seq_one_letter_code
_entity_poly.pdbx_strand_id
1 'polypeptide(L)'
;MMRLWRRLTALVLALLLTLSVGAAGTTGFSDVPESHWAAQSIQRCAQYGLLQGVGGGKFGLGRTMTRAAYATALCRLMGWELVTPEKGSFTDNQDTAKWYYSAIETAYAHGALTGESRQCRPNDAITREEMAKMTVRALGLAVLSGTAADDCPFSDVSVAQGYVALAYRMGIIKGVSAYNFEPKKEATREQAAAVLLRTYDRLHAAIKVTET
;
A
#
# COMPACT_ATOMS: atom_id res chain seq x y z
N MET A 1 -39.18 -6.16 -56.71
CA MET A 1 -37.91 -6.53 -56.03
C MET A 1 -37.70 -5.57 -54.83
N MET A 2 -38.20 -5.96 -53.68
CA MET A 2 -38.23 -5.11 -52.49
C MET A 2 -37.07 -5.53 -51.58
N ARG A 3 -36.15 -4.57 -51.29
CA ARG A 3 -35.09 -4.74 -50.32
C ARG A 3 -35.62 -4.38 -48.94
N LEU A 4 -35.75 -5.41 -48.11
CA LEU A 4 -36.07 -5.30 -46.68
C LEU A 4 -34.88 -4.70 -45.94
N TRP A 5 -35.00 -3.48 -45.48
CA TRP A 5 -34.07 -2.88 -44.52
C TRP A 5 -34.54 -3.20 -43.10
N ARG A 6 -33.85 -4.19 -42.49
CA ARG A 6 -33.98 -4.49 -41.05
C ARG A 6 -33.21 -3.39 -40.28
N ARG A 7 -33.93 -2.50 -39.69
CA ARG A 7 -33.37 -1.59 -38.68
C ARG A 7 -33.20 -2.35 -37.39
N LEU A 8 -31.95 -2.66 -37.03
CA LEU A 8 -31.55 -3.11 -35.72
C LEU A 8 -31.52 -1.89 -34.80
N THR A 9 -32.54 -1.71 -34.00
CA THR A 9 -32.55 -0.77 -32.88
C THR A 9 -31.70 -1.38 -31.78
N ALA A 10 -30.45 -0.92 -31.62
CA ALA A 10 -29.63 -1.18 -30.49
C ALA A 10 -30.25 -0.50 -29.26
N LEU A 11 -30.81 -1.28 -28.38
CA LEU A 11 -31.23 -0.85 -27.05
C LEU A 11 -29.95 -0.59 -26.23
N VAL A 12 -29.53 0.67 -26.14
CA VAL A 12 -28.50 1.09 -25.18
C VAL A 12 -29.18 1.13 -23.82
N LEU A 13 -29.01 0.05 -23.07
CA LEU A 13 -29.39 0.00 -21.66
C LEU A 13 -28.38 0.87 -20.89
N ALA A 14 -28.71 2.13 -20.73
CA ALA A 14 -28.00 3.03 -19.83
C ALA A 14 -28.24 2.53 -18.40
N LEU A 15 -27.30 1.75 -17.87
CA LEU A 15 -27.25 1.40 -16.46
C LEU A 15 -26.88 2.69 -15.70
N LEU A 16 -27.89 3.42 -15.26
CA LEU A 16 -27.76 4.50 -14.30
C LEU A 16 -27.25 3.89 -12.98
N LEU A 17 -25.93 3.83 -12.84
CA LEU A 17 -25.30 3.74 -11.54
C LEU A 17 -25.66 5.00 -10.77
N THR A 18 -26.74 4.94 -10.01
CA THR A 18 -26.99 5.93 -8.96
C THR A 18 -25.84 5.82 -7.97
N LEU A 19 -24.83 6.68 -8.13
CA LEU A 19 -23.95 6.99 -7.02
C LEU A 19 -24.83 7.56 -5.92
N SER A 20 -25.25 6.72 -5.00
CA SER A 20 -25.72 7.19 -3.70
C SER A 20 -24.54 7.93 -3.08
N VAL A 21 -24.58 9.26 -3.13
CA VAL A 21 -23.80 10.11 -2.23
C VAL A 21 -24.34 9.77 -0.84
N GLY A 22 -23.83 8.68 -0.28
CA GLY A 22 -24.11 8.24 1.07
C GLY A 22 -23.53 9.25 2.05
N ALA A 23 -24.36 9.61 2.99
CA ALA A 23 -24.12 10.44 4.16
C ALA A 23 -22.71 10.26 4.78
N ALA A 24 -22.23 11.30 5.46
CA ALA A 24 -21.00 11.38 6.25
C ALA A 24 -20.58 10.02 6.82
N GLY A 25 -19.44 9.52 6.30
CA GLY A 25 -19.15 8.11 6.27
C GLY A 25 -18.80 7.50 7.60
N THR A 26 -19.53 6.50 7.98
CA THR A 26 -18.98 5.47 8.87
C THR A 26 -17.81 4.80 8.13
N THR A 27 -16.69 4.56 8.82
CA THR A 27 -15.52 3.86 8.27
C THR A 27 -15.86 2.45 7.76
N GLY A 28 -17.07 1.97 8.01
CA GLY A 28 -17.51 0.61 7.75
C GLY A 28 -16.91 -0.44 8.71
N PHE A 29 -16.04 -0.03 9.62
CA PHE A 29 -15.40 -0.90 10.61
C PHE A 29 -15.79 -0.50 12.01
N SER A 30 -16.31 -1.46 12.78
CA SER A 30 -16.86 -1.24 14.13
C SER A 30 -15.81 -0.83 15.18
N ASP A 31 -14.55 -1.11 14.92
CA ASP A 31 -13.42 -0.75 15.80
C ASP A 31 -12.72 0.56 15.43
N VAL A 32 -13.24 1.30 14.43
CA VAL A 32 -12.64 2.57 13.97
C VAL A 32 -13.62 3.73 14.20
N PRO A 33 -13.45 4.50 15.28
CA PRO A 33 -14.25 5.71 15.50
C PRO A 33 -14.07 6.73 14.38
N GLU A 34 -15.11 7.44 14.00
CA GLU A 34 -15.04 8.49 12.96
C GLU A 34 -14.06 9.61 13.33
N SER A 35 -13.92 9.91 14.61
CA SER A 35 -12.97 10.89 15.15
C SER A 35 -11.52 10.42 15.15
N HIS A 36 -11.25 9.14 14.81
CA HIS A 36 -9.89 8.61 14.81
C HIS A 36 -9.06 9.25 13.71
N TRP A 37 -7.82 9.66 14.01
CA TRP A 37 -6.92 10.37 13.08
C TRP A 37 -6.72 9.65 11.74
N ALA A 38 -6.80 8.33 11.70
CA ALA A 38 -6.62 7.52 10.51
C ALA A 38 -7.96 7.08 9.86
N ALA A 39 -9.11 7.50 10.39
CA ALA A 39 -10.42 7.03 9.92
C ALA A 39 -10.58 7.20 8.40
N GLN A 40 -10.27 8.38 7.87
CA GLN A 40 -10.32 8.66 6.44
C GLN A 40 -9.35 7.78 5.64
N SER A 41 -8.13 7.58 6.15
CA SER A 41 -7.14 6.75 5.46
C SER A 41 -7.57 5.29 5.40
N ILE A 42 -8.12 4.77 6.49
CA ILE A 42 -8.65 3.41 6.58
C ILE A 42 -9.80 3.22 5.60
N GLN A 43 -10.77 4.13 5.60
CA GLN A 43 -11.93 4.09 4.72
C GLN A 43 -11.51 4.09 3.25
N ARG A 44 -10.65 5.03 2.85
CA ARG A 44 -10.19 5.13 1.46
C ARG A 44 -9.35 3.93 1.03
N CYS A 45 -8.46 3.42 1.90
CA CYS A 45 -7.71 2.19 1.63
C CYS A 45 -8.63 0.99 1.43
N ALA A 46 -9.72 0.88 2.19
CA ALA A 46 -10.72 -0.18 2.01
C ALA A 46 -11.49 0.00 0.69
N GLN A 47 -11.93 1.21 0.37
CA GLN A 47 -12.63 1.54 -0.88
C GLN A 47 -11.77 1.25 -2.13
N TYR A 48 -10.47 1.52 -2.06
CA TYR A 48 -9.53 1.23 -3.16
C TYR A 48 -9.01 -0.21 -3.15
N GLY A 49 -9.49 -1.05 -2.23
CA GLY A 49 -9.06 -2.45 -2.12
C GLY A 49 -7.61 -2.63 -1.64
N LEU A 50 -6.95 -1.57 -1.15
CA LEU A 50 -5.55 -1.63 -0.72
C LEU A 50 -5.39 -2.43 0.58
N LEU A 51 -6.28 -2.18 1.55
CA LEU A 51 -6.34 -2.89 2.81
C LEU A 51 -7.75 -3.40 3.07
N GLN A 52 -7.84 -4.59 3.64
CA GLN A 52 -9.09 -5.20 4.07
C GLN A 52 -9.15 -5.29 5.60
N GLY A 53 -10.35 -5.48 6.15
CA GLY A 53 -10.53 -5.76 7.56
C GLY A 53 -9.97 -7.13 7.98
N VAL A 54 -9.91 -7.36 9.27
CA VAL A 54 -9.42 -8.63 9.86
C VAL A 54 -10.54 -9.64 10.15
N GLY A 55 -11.74 -9.35 9.65
CA GLY A 55 -12.95 -10.16 9.91
C GLY A 55 -13.84 -9.54 10.98
N GLY A 56 -15.08 -10.04 11.08
CA GLY A 56 -16.07 -9.59 12.06
C GLY A 56 -16.42 -8.09 12.00
N GLY A 57 -16.32 -7.48 10.80
CA GLY A 57 -16.57 -6.04 10.62
C GLY A 57 -15.52 -5.13 11.26
N LYS A 58 -14.31 -5.65 11.55
CA LYS A 58 -13.23 -4.91 12.21
C LYS A 58 -12.07 -4.66 11.24
N PHE A 59 -11.45 -3.49 11.36
CA PHE A 59 -10.20 -3.16 10.68
C PHE A 59 -8.98 -3.78 11.37
N GLY A 60 -9.03 -3.94 12.66
CA GLY A 60 -7.91 -4.34 13.51
C GLY A 60 -7.08 -3.14 13.95
N LEU A 61 -7.77 -2.08 14.41
CA LEU A 61 -7.13 -0.88 14.94
C LEU A 61 -6.15 -1.22 16.07
N GLY A 62 -4.96 -0.61 16.08
CA GLY A 62 -3.90 -0.85 17.05
C GLY A 62 -3.10 -2.15 16.84
N ARG A 63 -3.52 -3.05 15.93
CA ARG A 63 -2.74 -4.25 15.62
C ARG A 63 -1.51 -3.89 14.79
N THR A 64 -0.42 -4.60 15.00
CA THR A 64 0.77 -4.47 14.15
C THR A 64 0.48 -4.95 12.72
N MET A 65 1.17 -4.35 11.75
CA MET A 65 1.13 -4.75 10.34
C MET A 65 2.23 -5.77 10.07
N THR A 66 1.90 -6.91 9.48
CA THR A 66 2.95 -7.87 9.09
C THR A 66 3.62 -7.44 7.78
N ARG A 67 4.87 -7.88 7.58
CA ARG A 67 5.63 -7.64 6.34
C ARG A 67 4.90 -8.18 5.12
N ALA A 68 4.31 -9.39 5.22
CA ALA A 68 3.52 -9.99 4.15
C ALA A 68 2.25 -9.16 3.83
N ALA A 69 1.54 -8.69 4.85
CA ALA A 69 0.34 -7.88 4.64
C ALA A 69 0.68 -6.54 3.97
N TYR A 70 1.82 -5.93 4.33
CA TYR A 70 2.27 -4.70 3.71
C TYR A 70 2.74 -4.91 2.27
N ALA A 71 3.48 -5.98 1.97
CA ALA A 71 3.85 -6.37 0.61
C ALA A 71 2.62 -6.58 -0.27
N THR A 72 1.60 -7.28 0.24
CA THR A 72 0.32 -7.48 -0.46
C THR A 72 -0.38 -6.15 -0.77
N ALA A 73 -0.40 -5.24 0.20
CA ALA A 73 -0.99 -3.91 0.00
C ALA A 73 -0.21 -3.08 -1.04
N LEU A 74 1.12 -3.19 -1.07
CA LEU A 74 1.94 -2.55 -2.10
C LEU A 74 1.70 -3.14 -3.50
N CYS A 75 1.59 -4.45 -3.65
CA CYS A 75 1.24 -5.06 -4.93
C CYS A 75 -0.09 -4.52 -5.47
N ARG A 76 -1.11 -4.40 -4.60
CA ARG A 76 -2.41 -3.82 -4.95
C ARG A 76 -2.31 -2.34 -5.32
N LEU A 77 -1.55 -1.56 -4.53
CA LEU A 77 -1.33 -0.14 -4.76
C LEU A 77 -0.68 0.13 -6.12
N MET A 78 0.30 -0.69 -6.48
CA MET A 78 1.07 -0.55 -7.72
C MET A 78 0.39 -1.22 -8.92
N GLY A 79 -0.72 -1.95 -8.71
CA GLY A 79 -1.42 -2.68 -9.76
C GLY A 79 -0.59 -3.80 -10.37
N TRP A 80 0.36 -4.38 -9.62
CA TRP A 80 1.21 -5.45 -10.15
C TRP A 80 0.44 -6.76 -10.33
N GLU A 81 0.63 -7.39 -11.48
CA GLU A 81 0.17 -8.74 -11.71
C GLU A 81 0.96 -9.72 -10.82
N LEU A 82 0.23 -10.57 -10.10
CA LEU A 82 0.85 -11.49 -9.13
C LEU A 82 1.54 -12.65 -9.85
N VAL A 83 2.81 -12.89 -9.51
CA VAL A 83 3.56 -14.06 -9.96
C VAL A 83 3.55 -15.15 -8.89
N THR A 84 3.46 -16.40 -9.33
CA THR A 84 3.42 -17.58 -8.45
C THR A 84 4.42 -18.63 -8.95
N PRO A 85 5.72 -18.43 -8.71
CA PRO A 85 6.73 -19.42 -9.12
C PRO A 85 6.54 -20.72 -8.35
N GLU A 86 6.96 -21.85 -8.93
CA GLU A 86 6.90 -23.16 -8.28
C GLU A 86 7.78 -23.25 -7.03
N LYS A 87 8.86 -22.49 -7.02
CA LYS A 87 9.79 -22.40 -5.90
C LYS A 87 9.97 -20.96 -5.45
N GLY A 88 9.74 -20.71 -4.17
CA GLY A 88 9.88 -19.38 -3.58
C GLY A 88 11.34 -18.91 -3.53
N SER A 89 11.52 -17.61 -3.65
CA SER A 89 12.82 -16.93 -3.62
C SER A 89 13.44 -16.92 -2.21
N PHE A 90 12.62 -17.09 -1.17
CA PHE A 90 13.04 -17.05 0.24
C PHE A 90 12.84 -18.39 0.91
N THR A 91 13.74 -18.73 1.84
CA THR A 91 13.69 -20.02 2.58
C THR A 91 12.45 -20.15 3.46
N ASP A 92 11.87 -19.05 3.87
CA ASP A 92 10.67 -18.95 4.71
C ASP A 92 9.39 -18.64 3.92
N ASN A 93 9.45 -18.66 2.56
CA ASN A 93 8.32 -18.50 1.66
C ASN A 93 8.31 -19.59 0.59
N GLN A 94 8.14 -20.85 1.00
CA GLN A 94 8.15 -22.02 0.09
C GLN A 94 6.77 -22.64 -0.11
N ASP A 95 5.80 -22.33 0.74
CA ASP A 95 4.44 -22.88 0.67
C ASP A 95 3.56 -22.01 -0.23
N THR A 96 3.33 -22.48 -1.46
CA THR A 96 2.52 -21.79 -2.48
C THR A 96 1.05 -21.62 -2.07
N ALA A 97 0.56 -22.37 -1.09
CA ALA A 97 -0.80 -22.24 -0.57
C ALA A 97 -0.98 -21.10 0.44
N LYS A 98 0.11 -20.47 0.88
CA LYS A 98 0.02 -19.31 1.77
C LYS A 98 -0.60 -18.12 1.02
N TRP A 99 -1.53 -17.45 1.66
CA TRP A 99 -2.27 -16.31 1.09
C TRP A 99 -1.37 -15.16 0.61
N TYR A 100 -0.18 -15.06 1.17
CA TYR A 100 0.79 -14.02 0.86
C TYR A 100 1.89 -14.47 -0.11
N TYR A 101 1.94 -15.76 -0.47
CA TYR A 101 3.04 -16.33 -1.26
C TYR A 101 3.32 -15.50 -2.53
N SER A 102 2.31 -15.38 -3.37
CA SER A 102 2.43 -14.67 -4.65
C SER A 102 2.75 -13.19 -4.46
N ALA A 103 2.19 -12.55 -3.43
CA ALA A 103 2.46 -11.15 -3.16
C ALA A 103 3.92 -10.90 -2.70
N ILE A 104 4.49 -11.80 -1.90
CA ILE A 104 5.90 -11.74 -1.51
C ILE A 104 6.81 -11.91 -2.74
N GLU A 105 6.56 -12.91 -3.58
CA GLU A 105 7.34 -13.16 -4.80
C GLU A 105 7.22 -11.99 -5.79
N THR A 106 6.03 -11.43 -5.94
CA THR A 106 5.79 -10.26 -6.78
C THR A 106 6.54 -9.03 -6.26
N ALA A 107 6.41 -8.72 -4.96
CA ALA A 107 7.10 -7.59 -4.36
C ALA A 107 8.64 -7.74 -4.45
N TYR A 108 9.14 -8.96 -4.38
CA TYR A 108 10.56 -9.26 -4.60
C TYR A 108 10.96 -9.07 -6.06
N ALA A 109 10.21 -9.61 -7.02
CA ALA A 109 10.47 -9.46 -8.45
C ALA A 109 10.51 -7.98 -8.89
N HIS A 110 9.68 -7.13 -8.29
CA HIS A 110 9.69 -5.68 -8.49
C HIS A 110 10.69 -4.92 -7.61
N GLY A 111 11.54 -5.62 -6.83
CA GLY A 111 12.56 -5.02 -5.98
C GLY A 111 12.03 -4.25 -4.76
N ALA A 112 10.72 -4.27 -4.51
CA ALA A 112 10.10 -3.58 -3.39
C ALA A 112 10.42 -4.26 -2.05
N LEU A 113 10.47 -5.59 -2.03
CA LEU A 113 10.84 -6.39 -0.88
C LEU A 113 12.22 -7.01 -1.10
N THR A 114 13.06 -6.97 -0.09
CA THR A 114 14.33 -7.69 -0.05
C THR A 114 14.37 -8.57 1.18
N GLY A 115 15.04 -9.69 1.07
CA GLY A 115 15.30 -10.57 2.21
C GLY A 115 16.57 -10.19 2.95
N GLU A 116 16.69 -10.75 4.14
CA GLU A 116 17.90 -10.78 4.94
C GLU A 116 18.26 -12.25 5.19
N SER A 117 19.51 -12.65 4.90
CA SER A 117 19.94 -14.05 5.01
C SER A 117 18.99 -15.04 4.29
N ARG A 118 18.48 -14.65 3.12
CA ARG A 118 17.51 -15.39 2.31
C ARG A 118 16.13 -15.61 2.99
N GLN A 119 15.78 -14.79 3.97
CA GLN A 119 14.47 -14.80 4.62
C GLN A 119 13.73 -13.49 4.35
N CYS A 120 12.44 -13.56 4.05
CA CYS A 120 11.57 -12.39 3.89
C CYS A 120 10.80 -12.04 5.16
N ARG A 121 10.78 -12.94 6.16
CA ARG A 121 10.11 -12.78 7.46
C ARG A 121 8.63 -12.36 7.29
N PRO A 122 7.79 -13.17 6.61
CA PRO A 122 6.47 -12.74 6.17
C PRO A 122 5.53 -12.43 7.33
N ASN A 123 5.66 -13.14 8.44
CA ASN A 123 4.77 -13.03 9.61
C ASN A 123 5.28 -12.04 10.67
N ASP A 124 6.51 -11.54 10.54
CA ASP A 124 7.04 -10.54 11.47
C ASP A 124 6.31 -9.20 11.29
N ALA A 125 6.14 -8.47 12.37
CA ALA A 125 5.68 -7.09 12.32
C ALA A 125 6.67 -6.25 11.51
N ILE A 126 6.15 -5.43 10.58
CA ILE A 126 6.99 -4.51 9.82
C ILE A 126 7.38 -3.32 10.67
N THR A 127 8.66 -2.96 10.66
CA THR A 127 9.10 -1.73 11.32
C THR A 127 8.82 -0.50 10.46
N ARG A 128 8.84 0.68 11.06
CA ARG A 128 8.60 1.95 10.37
C ARG A 128 9.64 2.22 9.28
N GLU A 129 10.92 1.90 9.52
CA GLU A 129 11.96 2.03 8.49
C GLU A 129 11.81 1.00 7.36
N GLU A 130 11.41 -0.24 7.67
CA GLU A 130 11.14 -1.25 6.65
C GLU A 130 9.96 -0.85 5.76
N MET A 131 8.92 -0.27 6.35
CA MET A 131 7.78 0.28 5.62
C MET A 131 8.22 1.41 4.67
N ALA A 132 9.07 2.34 5.12
CA ALA A 132 9.65 3.38 4.28
C ALA A 132 10.49 2.80 3.13
N LYS A 133 11.38 1.84 3.43
CA LYS A 133 12.20 1.15 2.43
C LYS A 133 11.35 0.47 1.36
N MET A 134 10.37 -0.32 1.76
CA MET A 134 9.51 -1.05 0.83
C MET A 134 8.71 -0.08 -0.06
N THR A 135 8.18 1.00 0.50
CA THR A 135 7.42 2.01 -0.26
C THR A 135 8.31 2.72 -1.29
N VAL A 136 9.47 3.23 -0.88
CA VAL A 136 10.38 3.95 -1.79
C VAL A 136 10.89 3.04 -2.91
N ARG A 137 11.17 1.76 -2.60
CA ARG A 137 11.55 0.76 -3.60
C ARG A 137 10.41 0.45 -4.56
N ALA A 138 9.18 0.30 -4.06
CA ALA A 138 8.00 0.09 -4.90
C ALA A 138 7.79 1.25 -5.89
N LEU A 139 8.12 2.48 -5.49
CA LEU A 139 8.08 3.66 -6.35
C LEU A 139 9.25 3.74 -7.35
N GLY A 140 10.19 2.79 -7.36
CA GLY A 140 11.37 2.80 -8.24
C GLY A 140 12.45 3.82 -7.84
N LEU A 141 12.37 4.39 -6.65
CA LEU A 141 13.23 5.49 -6.19
C LEU A 141 14.43 5.03 -5.35
N ALA A 142 14.69 3.72 -5.28
CA ALA A 142 15.77 3.16 -4.46
C ALA A 142 17.15 3.74 -4.81
N VAL A 143 17.40 4.02 -6.09
CA VAL A 143 18.68 4.58 -6.57
C VAL A 143 18.99 5.97 -5.98
N LEU A 144 17.95 6.72 -5.62
CA LEU A 144 18.10 8.05 -5.03
C LEU A 144 18.35 8.02 -3.52
N SER A 145 18.25 6.86 -2.88
CA SER A 145 18.38 6.76 -1.43
C SER A 145 19.80 7.08 -0.93
N GLY A 146 20.83 6.78 -1.74
CA GLY A 146 22.22 7.11 -1.40
C GLY A 146 22.46 8.61 -1.29
N THR A 147 21.97 9.38 -2.27
CA THR A 147 22.15 10.85 -2.32
C THR A 147 21.22 11.60 -1.37
N ALA A 148 20.13 10.98 -0.92
CA ALA A 148 19.17 11.60 -0.02
C ALA A 148 19.48 11.36 1.48
N ALA A 149 20.52 10.58 1.80
CA ALA A 149 20.81 10.20 3.18
C ALA A 149 21.13 11.42 4.07
N ASP A 150 21.91 12.36 3.55
CA ASP A 150 22.32 13.57 4.28
C ASP A 150 21.16 14.54 4.55
N ASP A 151 20.05 14.39 3.80
CA ASP A 151 18.84 15.20 3.96
C ASP A 151 17.86 14.61 4.99
N CYS A 152 18.22 13.56 5.71
CA CYS A 152 17.34 12.93 6.69
C CYS A 152 17.19 13.83 7.93
N PRO A 153 15.97 14.33 8.24
CA PRO A 153 15.78 15.26 9.36
C PRO A 153 15.77 14.57 10.73
N PHE A 154 15.81 13.23 10.74
CA PHE A 154 15.64 12.43 11.96
C PHE A 154 16.98 11.91 12.48
N SER A 155 17.33 12.29 13.70
CA SER A 155 18.61 11.94 14.32
C SER A 155 18.69 10.48 14.78
N ASP A 156 17.56 9.81 14.94
CA ASP A 156 17.44 8.41 15.37
C ASP A 156 17.46 7.39 14.22
N VAL A 157 17.60 7.83 12.96
CA VAL A 157 17.69 6.96 11.79
C VAL A 157 19.15 6.80 11.37
N SER A 158 19.69 5.59 11.45
CA SER A 158 21.10 5.31 11.11
C SER A 158 21.30 4.50 9.84
N VAL A 159 20.40 3.54 9.53
CA VAL A 159 20.60 2.58 8.44
C VAL A 159 19.74 2.90 7.20
N ALA A 160 18.58 3.49 7.39
CA ALA A 160 17.59 3.74 6.33
C ALA A 160 17.46 5.23 5.98
N GLN A 161 18.45 6.05 6.29
CA GLN A 161 18.39 7.51 6.20
C GLN A 161 17.84 7.98 4.85
N GLY A 162 18.40 7.57 3.74
CA GLY A 162 17.96 8.02 2.42
C GLY A 162 16.55 7.57 2.06
N TYR A 163 16.13 6.38 2.46
CA TYR A 163 14.75 5.92 2.25
C TYR A 163 13.76 6.72 3.09
N VAL A 164 14.09 6.97 4.34
CA VAL A 164 13.24 7.76 5.23
C VAL A 164 13.18 9.21 4.77
N ALA A 165 14.32 9.81 4.37
CA ALA A 165 14.39 11.16 3.82
C ALA A 165 13.51 11.31 2.57
N LEU A 166 13.61 10.39 1.60
CA LEU A 166 12.78 10.40 0.40
C LEU A 166 11.29 10.30 0.73
N ALA A 167 10.90 9.31 1.55
CA ALA A 167 9.51 9.12 1.93
C ALA A 167 8.95 10.33 2.70
N TYR A 168 9.78 10.99 3.53
CA TYR A 168 9.42 12.20 4.27
C TYR A 168 9.25 13.40 3.32
N ARG A 169 10.22 13.66 2.44
CA ARG A 169 10.17 14.76 1.43
C ARG A 169 8.96 14.64 0.51
N MET A 170 8.58 13.42 0.16
CA MET A 170 7.37 13.14 -0.62
C MET A 170 6.09 13.30 0.22
N GLY A 171 6.17 13.55 1.51
CA GLY A 171 5.01 13.64 2.40
C GLY A 171 4.30 12.30 2.64
N ILE A 172 4.92 11.17 2.27
CA ILE A 172 4.36 9.81 2.42
C ILE A 172 4.44 9.37 3.87
N ILE A 173 5.58 9.63 4.54
CA ILE A 173 5.80 9.26 5.93
C ILE A 173 6.06 10.50 6.78
N LYS A 174 5.78 10.40 8.08
CA LYS A 174 6.02 11.49 9.04
C LYS A 174 6.83 10.97 10.21
N GLY A 175 7.61 11.85 10.84
CA GLY A 175 8.22 11.57 12.13
C GLY A 175 7.18 11.50 13.26
N VAL A 176 7.60 11.00 14.41
CA VAL A 176 6.82 11.07 15.66
C VAL A 176 7.03 12.43 16.34
N SER A 177 8.13 13.08 16.01
CA SER A 177 8.44 14.49 16.37
C SER A 177 9.24 15.14 15.24
N ALA A 178 9.71 16.38 15.45
CA ALA A 178 10.55 17.08 14.47
C ALA A 178 11.88 16.36 14.19
N TYR A 179 12.42 15.65 15.18
CA TYR A 179 13.76 15.04 15.12
C TYR A 179 13.77 13.52 15.28
N ASN A 180 12.63 12.90 15.62
CA ASN A 180 12.54 11.47 15.88
C ASN A 180 11.57 10.78 14.91
N PHE A 181 12.02 9.65 14.39
CA PHE A 181 11.25 8.79 13.48
C PHE A 181 10.80 7.48 14.11
N GLU A 182 11.49 6.97 15.11
CA GLU A 182 11.32 5.64 15.71
C GLU A 182 11.48 4.51 14.67
N PRO A 183 12.65 4.39 13.99
CA PRO A 183 12.83 3.52 12.83
C PRO A 183 12.55 2.05 13.11
N LYS A 184 12.89 1.55 14.29
CA LYS A 184 12.75 0.15 14.69
C LYS A 184 11.40 -0.19 15.32
N LYS A 185 10.56 0.81 15.57
CA LYS A 185 9.22 0.59 16.11
C LYS A 185 8.34 -0.12 15.08
N GLU A 186 7.61 -1.12 15.54
CA GLU A 186 6.62 -1.82 14.74
C GLU A 186 5.51 -0.86 14.29
N ALA A 187 5.15 -0.92 13.01
CA ALA A 187 4.08 -0.10 12.46
C ALA A 187 2.74 -0.77 12.69
N THR A 188 1.75 0.03 13.06
CA THR A 188 0.37 -0.44 13.18
C THR A 188 -0.36 -0.40 11.83
N ARG A 189 -1.48 -1.12 11.73
CA ARG A 189 -2.29 -1.19 10.51
C ARG A 189 -2.81 0.18 10.07
N GLU A 190 -3.22 1.03 11.00
CA GLU A 190 -3.67 2.40 10.71
C GLU A 190 -2.53 3.31 10.24
N GLN A 191 -1.30 3.10 10.74
CA GLN A 191 -0.13 3.80 10.23
C GLN A 191 0.18 3.37 8.80
N ALA A 192 0.10 2.07 8.50
CA ALA A 192 0.24 1.55 7.15
C ALA A 192 -0.85 2.10 6.22
N ALA A 193 -2.11 2.16 6.65
CA ALA A 193 -3.19 2.77 5.86
C ALA A 193 -2.88 4.23 5.48
N ALA A 194 -2.37 5.01 6.44
CA ALA A 194 -2.01 6.40 6.18
C ALA A 194 -0.84 6.54 5.18
N VAL A 195 0.17 5.66 5.25
CA VAL A 195 1.29 5.64 4.30
C VAL A 195 0.82 5.23 2.91
N LEU A 196 0.04 4.16 2.80
CA LEU A 196 -0.51 3.67 1.53
C LEU A 196 -1.40 4.71 0.85
N LEU A 197 -2.28 5.38 1.60
CA LEU A 197 -3.13 6.42 1.03
C LEU A 197 -2.33 7.61 0.51
N ARG A 198 -1.35 8.11 1.29
CA ARG A 198 -0.49 9.21 0.84
C ARG A 198 0.32 8.83 -0.39
N THR A 199 0.78 7.58 -0.47
CA THR A 199 1.47 7.05 -1.65
C THR A 199 0.53 7.01 -2.86
N TYR A 200 -0.69 6.52 -2.67
CA TYR A 200 -1.74 6.52 -3.70
C TYR A 200 -2.02 7.93 -4.23
N ASP A 201 -2.24 8.89 -3.32
CA ASP A 201 -2.53 10.28 -3.69
C ASP A 201 -1.36 10.91 -4.46
N ARG A 202 -0.09 10.59 -4.13
CA ARG A 202 1.09 11.07 -4.86
C ARG A 202 1.18 10.50 -6.26
N LEU A 203 0.95 9.20 -6.44
CA LEU A 203 0.94 8.56 -7.76
C LEU A 203 -0.14 9.18 -8.66
N HIS A 204 -1.35 9.39 -8.14
CA HIS A 204 -2.46 9.93 -8.92
C HIS A 204 -2.35 11.45 -9.17
N ALA A 205 -1.70 12.20 -8.30
CA ALA A 205 -1.41 13.60 -8.54
C ALA A 205 -0.39 13.78 -9.69
N ALA A 206 0.61 12.91 -9.78
CA ALA A 206 1.60 12.94 -10.85
C ALA A 206 0.98 12.62 -12.23
N ILE A 207 0.04 11.67 -12.29
CA ILE A 207 -0.65 11.29 -13.54
C ILE A 207 -1.46 12.47 -14.11
N LYS A 208 -2.17 13.22 -13.27
CA LYS A 208 -2.98 14.37 -13.71
C LYS A 208 -2.15 15.51 -14.33
N VAL A 209 -0.89 15.67 -13.95
CA VAL A 209 0.02 16.70 -14.51
C VAL A 209 0.51 16.31 -15.91
N THR A 210 0.52 15.03 -16.27
CA THR A 210 0.98 14.56 -17.58
C THR A 210 -0.13 14.54 -18.64
N GLU A 211 -1.41 14.71 -18.24
CA GLU A 211 -2.57 14.74 -19.13
C GLU A 211 -3.02 16.17 -19.50
N THR A 212 -2.37 17.20 -18.96
CA THR A 212 -2.62 18.63 -19.26
C THR A 212 -1.51 19.22 -20.12
#